data_54e4b41c8927a7996351e9d8f1c422a0
#
_entry.id   54e4b41c8927a7996351e9d8f1c422a0
#
_cell.length_a   1.000
_cell.length_b   1.000
_cell.length_c   1.000
_cell.angle_alpha   90.00
_cell.angle_beta   90.00
_cell.angle_gamma   90.00
#
_symmetry.space_group_name_H-M   'P 1'
#
loop_
_entity.id
_entity.type
_entity.pdbx_description
1 polymer ?
#
loop_
_entity_poly.entity_id
_entity_poly.type
_entity_poly.pdbx_seq_one_letter_code
_entity_poly.pdbx_strand_id
1 'polypeptide(L)'
;VYEYAYNTSRAIPLRTASNELYFYANEAGRNGVLSYNIMNELNHTGNKNDNSAIDVAVNLDWKVASWMRFSSILGLSRSNVTQENWGDEQSYYISSMRQSPYGKMLPNPIEDSEFAERYCLLPFGGELMTTNTRNTSYTWRNSLSLMQSFGKHEVSGSIGQEVRSSKYDGLSSTQYGYLPERGKKFVDIDPTVWKRYGALVKSHPDVVTDTKNNVISLYATAAYVYDSRYILNFNIRTDGSNKFGQSKSVRFLPIWSVSTRWNVINEKFMKNVDFLNDLAIRASYGIQGNVHPDQTPNLIASLGTLESMPQEYISTLYKLPNNKLKWEKTNSYNIAIDWAFWNNRIYGSLDVYYKKGV
;
A
#
# COMPACT_ATOMS: atom_id res chain seq x y z
N VAL A 1 20.14 3.52 10.37
CA VAL A 1 21.38 4.30 10.70
C VAL A 1 21.02 5.72 11.13
N TYR A 2 20.26 6.49 10.33
CA TYR A 2 19.89 7.89 10.66
C TYR A 2 19.12 8.01 11.99
N GLU A 3 18.14 7.14 12.20
CA GLU A 3 17.37 7.11 13.45
C GLU A 3 18.26 6.81 14.67
N TYR A 4 19.17 5.87 14.52
CA TYR A 4 20.16 5.57 15.55
C TYR A 4 21.06 6.79 15.84
N ALA A 5 21.64 7.40 14.81
CA ALA A 5 22.51 8.56 14.95
C ALA A 5 21.81 9.78 15.57
N TYR A 6 20.50 9.92 15.34
CA TYR A 6 19.69 10.99 15.90
C TYR A 6 19.32 10.76 17.37
N ASN A 7 18.98 9.53 17.73
CA ASN A 7 18.45 9.17 19.05
C ASN A 7 19.51 8.73 20.07
N THR A 8 20.75 8.45 19.60
CA THR A 8 21.83 7.99 20.49
C THR A 8 22.69 9.14 20.96
N SER A 9 23.11 9.07 22.24
CA SER A 9 24.01 10.08 22.82
C SER A 9 25.37 10.08 22.09
N ARG A 10 25.82 11.26 21.70
CA ARG A 10 27.16 11.46 21.10
C ARG A 10 28.32 11.18 22.07
N ALA A 11 28.02 11.03 23.36
CA ALA A 11 29.01 10.65 24.37
C ALA A 11 29.36 9.16 24.34
N ILE A 12 28.56 8.31 23.63
CA ILE A 12 28.83 6.89 23.51
C ILE A 12 29.85 6.70 22.37
N PRO A 13 31.08 6.25 22.64
CA PRO A 13 32.07 6.03 21.62
C PRO A 13 31.73 4.78 20.78
N LEU A 14 31.99 4.81 19.47
CA LEU A 14 31.87 3.63 18.59
C LEU A 14 33.04 2.67 18.76
N ARG A 15 34.21 3.17 19.15
CA ARG A 15 35.45 2.40 19.32
C ARG A 15 36.19 2.81 20.62
N THR A 16 36.95 1.87 21.12
CA THR A 16 37.85 2.09 22.23
C THR A 16 39.08 2.90 21.81
N ALA A 17 39.92 3.30 22.75
CA ALA A 17 41.23 3.95 22.47
C ALA A 17 42.18 3.01 21.66
N SER A 18 42.02 1.70 21.76
CA SER A 18 42.74 0.69 20.96
C SER A 18 42.13 0.44 19.56
N ASN A 19 41.12 1.24 19.16
CA ASN A 19 40.41 1.12 17.88
C ASN A 19 39.53 -0.14 17.74
N GLU A 20 39.28 -0.87 18.80
CA GLU A 20 38.31 -1.98 18.83
C GLU A 20 36.88 -1.45 18.98
N LEU A 21 35.87 -2.25 18.58
CA LEU A 21 34.47 -1.88 18.74
C LEU A 21 34.13 -1.77 20.23
N TYR A 22 33.51 -0.62 20.62
CA TYR A 22 33.05 -0.39 21.96
C TYR A 22 31.58 -0.81 22.09
N PHE A 23 31.30 -1.81 22.91
CA PHE A 23 29.95 -2.30 23.16
C PHE A 23 29.38 -1.69 24.44
N TYR A 24 28.24 -1.04 24.31
CA TYR A 24 27.56 -0.33 25.39
C TYR A 24 26.37 -1.12 25.92
N ALA A 25 26.37 -1.46 27.21
CA ALA A 25 25.39 -2.34 27.83
C ALA A 25 24.02 -1.70 28.07
N ASN A 26 23.99 -0.37 28.27
CA ASN A 26 22.78 0.36 28.66
C ASN A 26 22.21 1.22 27.53
N GLU A 27 22.25 0.72 26.29
CA GLU A 27 21.68 1.41 25.16
C GLU A 27 20.17 1.63 25.34
N ALA A 28 19.71 2.86 25.12
CA ALA A 28 18.31 3.23 25.30
C ALA A 28 17.38 2.34 24.44
N GLY A 29 16.35 1.77 25.06
CA GLY A 29 15.37 0.92 24.39
C GLY A 29 15.82 -0.52 24.13
N ARG A 30 16.98 -0.94 24.60
CA ARG A 30 17.48 -2.32 24.50
C ARG A 30 17.52 -3.00 25.86
N ASN A 31 17.26 -4.32 25.83
CA ASN A 31 17.40 -5.13 27.05
C ASN A 31 18.87 -5.14 27.49
N GLY A 32 19.13 -4.79 28.75
CA GLY A 32 20.48 -4.71 29.32
C GLY A 32 21.24 -6.05 29.43
N VAL A 33 20.76 -7.13 28.82
CA VAL A 33 21.39 -8.46 28.85
C VAL A 33 22.65 -8.50 27.97
N LEU A 34 22.62 -7.81 26.83
CA LEU A 34 23.72 -7.78 25.88
C LEU A 34 24.12 -6.35 25.56
N SER A 35 25.42 -6.16 25.39
CA SER A 35 25.96 -4.88 24.92
C SER A 35 25.71 -4.70 23.42
N TYR A 36 25.64 -3.46 22.97
CA TYR A 36 25.31 -3.08 21.60
C TYR A 36 26.38 -2.19 20.97
N ASN A 37 26.62 -2.40 19.68
CA ASN A 37 27.41 -1.49 18.85
C ASN A 37 26.83 -1.44 17.42
N ILE A 38 26.48 -0.26 16.93
CA ILE A 38 25.87 -0.11 15.60
C ILE A 38 26.79 -0.55 14.47
N MET A 39 28.10 -0.38 14.59
CA MET A 39 29.06 -0.82 13.58
C MET A 39 29.12 -2.34 13.49
N ASN A 40 28.94 -3.03 14.62
CA ASN A 40 28.78 -4.48 14.63
C ASN A 40 27.53 -4.88 13.85
N GLU A 41 26.41 -4.25 14.14
CA GLU A 41 25.13 -4.55 13.45
C GLU A 41 25.21 -4.35 11.94
N LEU A 42 25.85 -3.26 11.49
CA LEU A 42 26.05 -3.00 10.05
C LEU A 42 26.86 -4.05 9.35
N ASN A 43 27.75 -4.74 10.06
CA ASN A 43 28.58 -5.82 9.50
C ASN A 43 27.90 -7.19 9.56
N HIS A 44 26.98 -7.38 10.53
CA HIS A 44 26.40 -8.70 10.85
C HIS A 44 24.90 -8.78 10.58
N THR A 45 24.34 -7.76 9.93
CA THR A 45 22.96 -7.75 9.42
C THR A 45 22.94 -7.23 7.99
N GLY A 46 21.93 -7.64 7.23
CA GLY A 46 21.73 -7.12 5.89
C GLY A 46 20.27 -7.09 5.49
N ASN A 47 19.98 -6.12 4.65
CA ASN A 47 18.69 -6.00 3.98
C ASN A 47 18.98 -5.79 2.49
N LYS A 48 18.42 -6.67 1.67
CA LYS A 48 18.50 -6.58 0.21
C LYS A 48 17.07 -6.56 -0.33
N ASN A 49 16.82 -5.62 -1.22
CA ASN A 49 15.54 -5.50 -1.90
C ASN A 49 15.77 -5.39 -3.40
N ASP A 50 15.42 -6.45 -4.13
CA ASP A 50 15.46 -6.49 -5.58
C ASP A 50 14.05 -6.32 -6.13
N ASN A 51 13.84 -5.26 -6.91
CA ASN A 51 12.58 -4.98 -7.56
C ASN A 51 12.76 -4.97 -9.07
N SER A 52 11.95 -5.77 -9.76
CA SER A 52 11.88 -5.79 -11.22
C SER A 52 10.43 -5.57 -11.66
N ALA A 53 10.22 -4.69 -12.64
CA ALA A 53 8.89 -4.41 -13.18
C ALA A 53 8.93 -4.32 -14.70
N ILE A 54 7.89 -4.83 -15.33
CA ILE A 54 7.63 -4.71 -16.75
C ILE A 54 6.22 -4.15 -16.91
N ASP A 55 6.13 -3.00 -17.56
CA ASP A 55 4.88 -2.34 -17.89
C ASP A 55 4.78 -2.20 -19.41
N VAL A 56 3.67 -2.67 -19.95
CA VAL A 56 3.35 -2.58 -21.38
C VAL A 56 2.02 -1.88 -21.53
N ALA A 57 1.96 -0.84 -22.36
CA ALA A 57 0.73 -0.15 -22.70
C ALA A 57 0.54 -0.09 -24.20
N VAL A 58 -0.63 -0.49 -24.66
CA VAL A 58 -1.06 -0.38 -26.06
C VAL A 58 -2.23 0.60 -26.10
N ASN A 59 -2.06 1.67 -26.86
CA ASN A 59 -3.07 2.71 -27.03
C ASN A 59 -3.55 2.72 -28.48
N LEU A 60 -4.86 2.68 -28.66
CA LEU A 60 -5.53 2.86 -29.94
C LEU A 60 -6.41 4.10 -29.84
N ASP A 61 -6.13 5.10 -30.67
CA ASP A 61 -6.95 6.30 -30.83
C ASP A 61 -7.48 6.35 -32.25
N TRP A 62 -8.80 6.28 -32.38
CA TRP A 62 -9.48 6.31 -33.68
C TRP A 62 -10.42 7.52 -33.75
N LYS A 63 -10.13 8.44 -34.66
CA LYS A 63 -11.02 9.54 -34.99
C LYS A 63 -12.13 9.02 -35.90
N VAL A 64 -13.25 8.62 -35.30
CA VAL A 64 -14.41 8.05 -36.03
C VAL A 64 -15.09 9.10 -36.90
N ALA A 65 -15.22 10.34 -36.37
CA ALA A 65 -15.73 11.50 -37.07
C ALA A 65 -15.00 12.78 -36.57
N SER A 66 -15.24 13.93 -37.17
CA SER A 66 -14.64 15.19 -36.69
C SER A 66 -15.02 15.55 -35.27
N TRP A 67 -16.18 15.11 -34.82
CA TRP A 67 -16.78 15.35 -33.50
C TRP A 67 -16.76 14.13 -32.59
N MET A 68 -16.22 12.96 -33.03
CA MET A 68 -16.26 11.70 -32.29
C MET A 68 -14.92 10.96 -32.34
N ARG A 69 -14.42 10.56 -31.18
CA ARG A 69 -13.17 9.80 -31.02
C ARG A 69 -13.44 8.57 -30.15
N PHE A 70 -12.95 7.44 -30.61
CA PHE A 70 -12.86 6.22 -29.81
C PHE A 70 -11.43 6.00 -29.35
N SER A 71 -11.24 5.69 -28.08
CA SER A 71 -9.93 5.36 -27.51
C SER A 71 -10.02 4.03 -26.77
N SER A 72 -9.01 3.18 -27.00
CA SER A 72 -8.85 1.91 -26.28
C SER A 72 -7.43 1.84 -25.72
N ILE A 73 -7.31 1.58 -24.44
CA ILE A 73 -6.03 1.48 -23.72
C ILE A 73 -5.98 0.12 -23.04
N LEU A 74 -4.98 -0.69 -23.41
CA LEU A 74 -4.66 -1.95 -22.74
C LEU A 74 -3.32 -1.80 -22.03
N GLY A 75 -3.32 -1.83 -20.71
CA GLY A 75 -2.13 -1.83 -19.87
C GLY A 75 -1.94 -3.20 -19.24
N LEU A 76 -0.70 -3.69 -19.28
CA LEU A 76 -0.26 -4.92 -18.63
C LEU A 76 0.93 -4.57 -17.75
N SER A 77 0.90 -5.02 -16.50
CA SER A 77 1.99 -4.78 -15.53
C SER A 77 2.32 -6.07 -14.80
N ARG A 78 3.60 -6.34 -14.66
CA ARG A 78 4.12 -7.41 -13.81
C ARG A 78 5.31 -6.92 -13.04
N SER A 79 5.25 -6.99 -11.72
CA SER A 79 6.38 -6.69 -10.85
C SER A 79 6.69 -7.87 -9.94
N ASN A 80 7.97 -8.08 -9.71
CA ASN A 80 8.48 -9.01 -8.70
C ASN A 80 9.33 -8.22 -7.71
N VAL A 81 9.11 -8.47 -6.44
CA VAL A 81 9.91 -7.92 -5.34
C VAL A 81 10.45 -9.10 -4.55
N THR A 82 11.78 -9.19 -4.44
CA THR A 82 12.44 -10.13 -3.55
C THR A 82 13.13 -9.33 -2.47
N GLN A 83 12.74 -9.57 -1.25
CA GLN A 83 13.34 -8.95 -0.07
C GLN A 83 14.03 -10.03 0.77
N GLU A 84 15.29 -9.81 1.08
CA GLU A 84 16.11 -10.64 1.96
C GLU A 84 16.53 -9.80 3.15
N ASN A 85 16.16 -10.24 4.35
CA ASN A 85 16.63 -9.68 5.61
C ASN A 85 17.38 -10.78 6.35
N TRP A 86 18.59 -10.51 6.82
CA TRP A 86 19.36 -11.49 7.54
C TRP A 86 20.12 -10.87 8.70
N GLY A 87 20.35 -11.69 9.72
CA GLY A 87 21.27 -11.45 10.80
C GLY A 87 22.08 -12.71 11.05
N ASP A 88 23.39 -12.56 11.18
CA ASP A 88 24.26 -13.68 11.53
C ASP A 88 24.39 -13.89 13.05
N GLU A 89 25.22 -14.83 13.45
CA GLU A 89 25.46 -15.19 14.84
C GLU A 89 25.98 -14.04 15.71
N GLN A 90 26.60 -13.03 15.12
CA GLN A 90 27.22 -11.90 15.81
C GLN A 90 26.32 -10.67 15.89
N SER A 91 25.14 -10.71 15.25
CA SER A 91 24.17 -9.63 15.38
C SER A 91 23.55 -9.61 16.78
N TYR A 92 23.17 -8.42 17.25
CA TYR A 92 22.54 -8.23 18.56
C TYR A 92 21.26 -9.08 18.72
N TYR A 93 20.42 -9.08 17.69
CA TYR A 93 19.15 -9.80 17.70
C TYR A 93 19.36 -11.31 17.87
N ILE A 94 20.24 -11.91 17.08
CA ILE A 94 20.53 -13.35 17.16
C ILE A 94 21.24 -13.68 18.47
N SER A 95 22.18 -12.86 18.91
CA SER A 95 22.83 -13.02 20.21
C SER A 95 21.82 -12.96 21.37
N SER A 96 20.77 -12.11 21.26
CA SER A 96 19.71 -12.03 22.26
C SER A 96 18.83 -13.29 22.30
N MET A 97 18.56 -13.92 21.14
CA MET A 97 17.87 -15.22 21.07
C MET A 97 18.71 -16.33 21.70
N ARG A 98 20.02 -16.27 21.54
CA ARG A 98 20.98 -17.23 22.08
C ARG A 98 21.27 -17.00 23.55
N GLN A 99 21.04 -15.82 24.07
CA GLN A 99 21.43 -15.37 25.42
C GLN A 99 22.93 -15.50 25.66
N SER A 100 23.72 -15.28 24.61
CA SER A 100 25.19 -15.35 24.64
C SER A 100 25.80 -14.13 23.94
N PRO A 101 26.94 -13.60 24.39
CA PRO A 101 27.63 -12.54 23.70
C PRO A 101 28.00 -12.93 22.27
N TYR A 102 28.01 -11.96 21.41
CA TYR A 102 28.28 -11.98 19.97
C TYR A 102 29.18 -13.10 19.48
N GLY A 103 28.64 -14.00 18.65
CA GLY A 103 29.37 -15.07 17.98
C GLY A 103 30.00 -16.14 18.91
N LYS A 104 29.84 -16.07 20.21
CA LYS A 104 30.31 -17.11 21.11
C LYS A 104 29.41 -18.35 21.00
N MET A 105 30.04 -19.51 20.91
CA MET A 105 29.32 -20.76 20.97
C MET A 105 28.72 -20.97 22.35
N LEU A 106 27.51 -21.50 22.35
CA LEU A 106 26.85 -21.91 23.59
C LEU A 106 27.49 -23.17 24.17
N PRO A 107 27.34 -23.38 25.47
CA PRO A 107 27.64 -24.68 26.07
C PRO A 107 26.96 -25.81 25.31
N ASN A 108 27.56 -27.01 25.35
CA ASN A 108 26.95 -28.18 24.75
C ASN A 108 25.56 -28.42 25.38
N PRO A 109 24.48 -28.49 24.59
CA PRO A 109 23.14 -28.65 25.14
C PRO A 109 22.94 -29.99 25.90
N ILE A 110 23.77 -30.98 25.60
CA ILE A 110 23.74 -32.27 26.32
C ILE A 110 24.37 -32.14 27.72
N GLU A 111 25.33 -31.22 27.87
CA GLU A 111 26.02 -30.95 29.13
C GLU A 111 25.32 -29.86 29.96
N ASP A 112 24.61 -28.93 29.31
CA ASP A 112 23.87 -27.87 29.97
C ASP A 112 22.41 -27.80 29.41
N SER A 113 21.66 -28.85 29.65
CA SER A 113 20.30 -28.99 29.18
C SER A 113 19.35 -27.95 29.83
N GLU A 114 19.60 -27.53 31.06
CA GLU A 114 18.80 -26.56 31.75
C GLU A 114 18.93 -25.19 31.12
N PHE A 115 20.15 -24.76 30.75
CA PHE A 115 20.37 -23.52 30.02
C PHE A 115 19.73 -23.54 28.63
N ALA A 116 19.96 -24.63 27.88
CA ALA A 116 19.39 -24.80 26.55
C ALA A 116 17.85 -24.80 26.56
N GLU A 117 17.24 -25.47 27.51
CA GLU A 117 15.77 -25.50 27.63
C GLU A 117 15.18 -24.17 28.09
N ARG A 118 15.87 -23.47 28.99
CA ARG A 118 15.32 -22.29 29.66
C ARG A 118 15.52 -21.00 28.86
N TYR A 119 16.62 -20.85 28.14
CA TYR A 119 17.03 -19.53 27.60
C TYR A 119 17.28 -19.51 26.10
N CYS A 120 17.82 -20.56 25.50
CA CYS A 120 18.28 -20.54 24.12
C CYS A 120 17.16 -20.81 23.13
N LEU A 121 16.86 -19.83 22.28
CA LEU A 121 15.89 -19.98 21.18
C LEU A 121 16.57 -20.41 19.87
N LEU A 122 17.77 -19.89 19.58
CA LEU A 122 18.54 -20.21 18.37
C LEU A 122 19.99 -20.55 18.74
N PRO A 123 20.36 -21.85 18.80
CA PRO A 123 21.68 -22.28 19.31
C PRO A 123 22.81 -21.98 18.31
N PHE A 124 22.59 -22.11 17.01
CA PHE A 124 23.62 -21.99 15.97
C PHE A 124 23.11 -21.18 14.79
N GLY A 125 24.05 -20.49 14.12
CA GLY A 125 23.75 -19.67 12.96
C GLY A 125 22.90 -18.47 13.27
N GLY A 126 22.52 -17.75 12.24
CA GLY A 126 21.63 -16.62 12.28
C GLY A 126 20.26 -16.94 11.68
N GLU A 127 19.60 -15.91 11.19
CA GLU A 127 18.32 -16.05 10.46
C GLU A 127 18.42 -15.42 9.08
N LEU A 128 17.66 -15.96 8.15
CA LEU A 128 17.39 -15.39 6.83
C LEU A 128 15.89 -15.36 6.62
N MET A 129 15.31 -14.17 6.55
CA MET A 129 13.93 -13.96 6.15
C MET A 129 13.89 -13.58 4.67
N THR A 130 13.19 -14.36 3.87
CA THR A 130 13.00 -14.12 2.45
C THR A 130 11.52 -13.87 2.17
N THR A 131 11.21 -12.74 1.54
CA THR A 131 9.86 -12.44 1.07
C THR A 131 9.90 -12.25 -0.44
N ASN A 132 9.21 -13.11 -1.15
CA ASN A 132 9.02 -13.01 -2.59
C ASN A 132 7.59 -12.61 -2.86
N THR A 133 7.41 -11.50 -3.59
CA THR A 133 6.10 -10.99 -3.94
C THR A 133 6.01 -10.74 -5.43
N ARG A 134 4.93 -11.18 -6.02
CA ARG A 134 4.60 -10.92 -7.42
C ARG A 134 3.27 -10.21 -7.51
N ASN A 135 3.25 -9.12 -8.25
CA ASN A 135 2.02 -8.46 -8.63
C ASN A 135 1.86 -8.54 -10.16
N THR A 136 0.74 -9.06 -10.61
CA THR A 136 0.37 -9.10 -12.02
C THR A 136 -0.96 -8.40 -12.17
N SER A 137 -0.99 -7.37 -13.02
CA SER A 137 -2.21 -6.60 -13.25
C SER A 137 -2.43 -6.32 -14.73
N TYR A 138 -3.69 -6.18 -15.10
CA TYR A 138 -4.09 -5.63 -16.38
C TYR A 138 -5.21 -4.61 -16.20
N THR A 139 -5.21 -3.62 -17.07
CA THR A 139 -6.28 -2.63 -17.19
C THR A 139 -6.66 -2.50 -18.65
N TRP A 140 -7.92 -2.66 -18.94
CA TRP A 140 -8.45 -2.43 -20.28
C TRP A 140 -9.57 -1.40 -20.20
N ARG A 141 -9.33 -0.25 -20.83
CA ARG A 141 -10.24 0.88 -20.84
C ARG A 141 -10.65 1.18 -22.28
N ASN A 142 -11.93 1.34 -22.51
CA ASN A 142 -12.47 1.84 -23.75
C ASN A 142 -13.32 3.06 -23.47
N SER A 143 -13.22 4.08 -24.32
CA SER A 143 -14.02 5.30 -24.21
C SER A 143 -14.40 5.85 -25.58
N LEU A 144 -15.62 6.36 -25.66
CA LEU A 144 -16.14 7.11 -26.79
C LEU A 144 -16.34 8.55 -26.33
N SER A 145 -15.62 9.46 -26.93
CA SER A 145 -15.68 10.90 -26.62
C SER A 145 -16.33 11.66 -27.78
N LEU A 146 -17.18 12.60 -27.41
CA LEU A 146 -17.92 13.46 -28.32
C LEU A 146 -17.56 14.91 -28.01
N MET A 147 -17.40 15.76 -29.04
CA MET A 147 -17.18 17.19 -28.90
C MET A 147 -17.75 17.92 -30.11
N GLN A 148 -18.69 18.83 -29.88
CA GLN A 148 -19.35 19.59 -30.93
C GLN A 148 -19.64 21.01 -30.47
N SER A 149 -19.37 21.96 -31.36
CA SER A 149 -19.69 23.37 -31.15
C SER A 149 -20.68 23.85 -32.21
N PHE A 150 -21.70 24.57 -31.80
CA PHE A 150 -22.72 25.17 -32.70
C PHE A 150 -23.14 26.53 -32.18
N GLY A 151 -22.67 27.56 -32.86
CA GLY A 151 -22.90 28.97 -32.47
C GLY A 151 -22.28 29.26 -31.10
N LYS A 152 -23.11 29.57 -30.11
CA LYS A 152 -22.70 29.85 -28.72
C LYS A 152 -22.69 28.64 -27.81
N HIS A 153 -22.99 27.47 -28.34
CA HIS A 153 -23.14 26.25 -27.58
C HIS A 153 -21.95 25.32 -27.84
N GLU A 154 -21.33 24.82 -26.79
CA GLU A 154 -20.34 23.76 -26.87
C GLU A 154 -20.80 22.60 -26.01
N VAL A 155 -20.86 21.42 -26.59
CA VAL A 155 -21.23 20.18 -25.91
C VAL A 155 -20.07 19.22 -26.02
N SER A 156 -19.65 18.67 -24.91
CA SER A 156 -18.70 17.57 -24.88
C SER A 156 -19.13 16.51 -23.88
N GLY A 157 -18.68 15.29 -24.11
CA GLY A 157 -18.97 14.19 -23.21
C GLY A 157 -18.18 12.96 -23.56
N SER A 158 -18.17 12.02 -22.65
CA SER A 158 -17.60 10.70 -22.90
C SER A 158 -18.39 9.64 -22.16
N ILE A 159 -18.44 8.45 -22.76
CA ILE A 159 -18.89 7.23 -22.11
C ILE A 159 -17.77 6.20 -22.22
N GLY A 160 -17.61 5.40 -21.20
CA GLY A 160 -16.57 4.38 -21.24
C GLY A 160 -16.77 3.27 -20.23
N GLN A 161 -15.96 2.25 -20.44
CA GLN A 161 -15.85 1.10 -19.55
C GLN A 161 -14.37 0.86 -19.22
N GLU A 162 -14.12 0.34 -18.03
CA GLU A 162 -12.78 -0.08 -17.59
C GLU A 162 -12.91 -1.43 -16.88
N VAL A 163 -12.04 -2.36 -17.27
CA VAL A 163 -11.86 -3.63 -16.57
C VAL A 163 -10.44 -3.63 -16.01
N ARG A 164 -10.33 -3.86 -14.70
CA ARG A 164 -9.05 -3.98 -14.00
C ARG A 164 -9.00 -5.29 -13.24
N SER A 165 -7.88 -6.00 -13.36
CA SER A 165 -7.58 -7.15 -12.53
C SER A 165 -6.17 -7.00 -11.97
N SER A 166 -6.01 -7.31 -10.69
CA SER A 166 -4.71 -7.33 -10.03
C SER A 166 -4.65 -8.58 -9.18
N LYS A 167 -3.62 -9.39 -9.43
CA LYS A 167 -3.29 -10.57 -8.63
C LYS A 167 -1.97 -10.30 -7.91
N TYR A 168 -2.02 -10.46 -6.60
CA TYR A 168 -0.87 -10.34 -5.71
C TYR A 168 -0.65 -11.69 -5.06
N ASP A 169 0.47 -12.34 -5.38
CA ASP A 169 0.87 -13.63 -4.84
C ASP A 169 2.29 -13.55 -4.26
N GLY A 170 2.55 -14.28 -3.19
CA GLY A 170 3.83 -14.23 -2.52
C GLY A 170 4.02 -15.33 -1.49
N LEU A 171 5.28 -15.48 -1.11
CA LEU A 171 5.74 -16.36 -0.02
C LEU A 171 6.70 -15.57 0.85
N SER A 172 6.46 -15.59 2.16
CA SER A 172 7.40 -15.14 3.18
C SER A 172 7.81 -16.33 4.03
N SER A 173 9.10 -16.55 4.16
CA SER A 173 9.71 -17.67 4.89
C SER A 173 10.84 -17.17 5.76
N THR A 174 10.96 -17.67 6.98
CA THR A 174 12.09 -17.41 7.87
C THR A 174 12.83 -18.71 8.12
N GLN A 175 14.09 -18.74 7.71
CA GLN A 175 14.98 -19.88 7.91
C GLN A 175 16.04 -19.54 8.95
N TYR A 176 16.28 -20.46 9.87
CA TYR A 176 17.24 -20.33 10.95
C TYR A 176 18.47 -21.19 10.71
N GLY A 177 19.55 -20.86 11.41
CA GLY A 177 20.83 -21.54 11.23
C GLY A 177 21.66 -20.95 10.10
N TYR A 178 21.37 -19.76 9.63
CA TYR A 178 22.01 -19.10 8.49
C TYR A 178 23.45 -18.69 8.78
N LEU A 179 24.37 -19.07 7.88
CA LEU A 179 25.80 -18.76 7.95
C LEU A 179 26.25 -18.03 6.69
N PRO A 180 26.09 -16.68 6.62
CA PRO A 180 26.42 -15.92 5.43
C PRO A 180 27.90 -16.02 5.04
N GLU A 181 28.80 -15.99 5.99
CA GLU A 181 30.24 -16.06 5.76
C GLU A 181 30.75 -17.48 5.39
N ARG A 182 29.96 -18.52 5.64
CA ARG A 182 30.28 -19.90 5.30
C ARG A 182 29.58 -20.37 4.04
N GLY A 183 29.56 -19.53 3.00
CA GLY A 183 28.97 -19.83 1.71
C GLY A 183 27.45 -19.82 1.70
N LYS A 184 26.82 -19.04 2.59
CA LYS A 184 25.36 -18.89 2.70
C LYS A 184 24.63 -20.22 2.95
N LYS A 185 25.21 -21.06 3.78
CA LYS A 185 24.64 -22.35 4.18
C LYS A 185 23.82 -22.23 5.45
N PHE A 186 23.08 -23.28 5.76
CA PHE A 186 22.33 -23.41 6.99
C PHE A 186 22.87 -24.56 7.82
N VAL A 187 22.90 -24.36 9.13
CA VAL A 187 23.19 -25.43 10.09
C VAL A 187 21.91 -26.22 10.29
N ASP A 188 22.05 -27.54 10.30
CA ASP A 188 20.97 -28.43 10.73
C ASP A 188 20.89 -28.44 12.26
N ILE A 189 19.74 -28.01 12.78
CA ILE A 189 19.49 -27.88 14.23
C ILE A 189 18.38 -28.86 14.60
N ASP A 190 18.72 -29.87 15.42
CA ASP A 190 17.76 -30.87 15.85
C ASP A 190 16.75 -30.28 16.86
N PRO A 191 15.45 -30.17 16.50
CA PRO A 191 14.43 -29.62 17.37
C PRO A 191 14.05 -30.55 18.54
N THR A 192 14.49 -31.79 18.50
CA THR A 192 14.26 -32.74 19.62
C THR A 192 15.23 -32.51 20.78
N VAL A 193 16.46 -32.06 20.45
CA VAL A 193 17.49 -31.63 21.41
C VAL A 193 17.19 -30.22 21.89
N TRP A 194 16.92 -29.29 20.93
CA TRP A 194 16.67 -27.88 21.19
C TRP A 194 15.17 -27.58 21.15
N LYS A 195 14.43 -27.92 22.21
CA LYS A 195 12.96 -27.82 22.25
C LYS A 195 12.47 -26.40 22.04
N ARG A 196 13.16 -25.37 22.54
CA ARG A 196 12.79 -23.96 22.35
C ARG A 196 13.00 -23.52 20.91
N TYR A 197 14.02 -24.02 20.22
CA TYR A 197 14.19 -23.85 18.80
C TYR A 197 13.02 -24.45 18.02
N GLY A 198 12.60 -25.65 18.37
CA GLY A 198 11.42 -26.28 17.77
C GLY A 198 10.14 -25.45 17.95
N ALA A 199 9.98 -24.79 19.11
CA ALA A 199 8.88 -23.86 19.35
C ALA A 199 9.04 -22.55 18.53
N LEU A 200 10.26 -22.03 18.40
CA LEU A 200 10.55 -20.85 17.58
C LEU A 200 10.15 -21.09 16.12
N VAL A 201 10.60 -22.19 15.50
CA VAL A 201 10.26 -22.55 14.13
C VAL A 201 8.74 -22.67 13.94
N LYS A 202 8.05 -23.30 14.87
CA LYS A 202 6.58 -23.43 14.83
C LYS A 202 5.84 -22.11 14.98
N SER A 203 6.42 -21.12 15.66
CA SER A 203 5.82 -19.78 15.83
C SER A 203 6.00 -18.87 14.59
N HIS A 204 6.88 -19.24 13.66
CA HIS A 204 7.14 -18.50 12.43
C HIS A 204 6.92 -19.40 11.20
N PRO A 205 5.66 -19.84 10.96
CA PRO A 205 5.35 -20.63 9.78
C PRO A 205 5.51 -19.79 8.51
N ASP A 206 5.77 -20.45 7.41
CA ASP A 206 5.74 -19.84 6.11
C ASP A 206 4.37 -19.21 5.82
N VAL A 207 4.38 -18.00 5.29
CA VAL A 207 3.15 -17.26 4.97
C VAL A 207 2.99 -17.17 3.47
N VAL A 208 1.92 -17.77 2.95
CA VAL A 208 1.52 -17.67 1.56
C VAL A 208 0.47 -16.58 1.42
N THR A 209 0.73 -15.64 0.53
CA THR A 209 -0.24 -14.61 0.14
C THR A 209 -0.75 -14.89 -1.27
N ASP A 210 -2.06 -14.97 -1.45
CA ASP A 210 -2.71 -15.06 -2.77
C ASP A 210 -3.99 -14.24 -2.73
N THR A 211 -3.94 -13.05 -3.29
CA THR A 211 -5.10 -12.15 -3.34
C THR A 211 -5.38 -11.72 -4.76
N LYS A 212 -6.65 -11.67 -5.13
CA LYS A 212 -7.11 -11.22 -6.45
C LYS A 212 -8.18 -10.15 -6.30
N ASN A 213 -7.95 -9.02 -6.93
CA ASN A 213 -8.90 -7.92 -7.00
C ASN A 213 -9.32 -7.68 -8.44
N ASN A 214 -10.61 -7.82 -8.72
CA ASN A 214 -11.20 -7.55 -10.02
C ASN A 214 -12.18 -6.40 -9.87
N VAL A 215 -12.09 -5.44 -10.78
CA VAL A 215 -12.98 -4.28 -10.83
C VAL A 215 -13.46 -4.08 -12.26
N ILE A 216 -14.76 -3.88 -12.41
CA ILE A 216 -15.36 -3.40 -13.64
C ILE A 216 -16.03 -2.05 -13.37
N SER A 217 -15.81 -1.10 -14.24
CA SER A 217 -16.30 0.26 -14.09
C SER A 217 -17.01 0.72 -15.36
N LEU A 218 -18.13 1.39 -15.19
CA LEU A 218 -18.82 2.12 -16.25
C LEU A 218 -18.86 3.59 -15.84
N TYR A 219 -18.58 4.49 -16.77
CA TYR A 219 -18.59 5.92 -16.50
C TYR A 219 -19.13 6.72 -17.68
N ALA A 220 -19.69 7.86 -17.35
CA ALA A 220 -20.09 8.85 -18.32
C ALA A 220 -19.79 10.26 -17.78
N THR A 221 -19.39 11.14 -18.69
CA THR A 221 -19.18 12.56 -18.41
C THR A 221 -19.92 13.38 -19.45
N ALA A 222 -20.43 14.54 -19.04
CA ALA A 222 -21.00 15.52 -19.95
C ALA A 222 -20.61 16.91 -19.51
N ALA A 223 -20.26 17.75 -20.46
CA ALA A 223 -20.02 19.16 -20.23
C ALA A 223 -20.77 20.00 -21.27
N TYR A 224 -21.34 21.08 -20.81
CA TYR A 224 -22.05 22.06 -21.63
C TYR A 224 -21.56 23.46 -21.33
N VAL A 225 -21.19 24.19 -22.37
CA VAL A 225 -20.75 25.58 -22.27
C VAL A 225 -21.68 26.44 -23.12
N TYR A 226 -22.19 27.52 -22.53
CA TYR A 226 -22.98 28.50 -23.24
C TYR A 226 -22.30 29.86 -23.24
N ASP A 227 -21.98 30.36 -24.45
CA ASP A 227 -21.41 31.69 -24.73
C ASP A 227 -20.14 31.98 -23.88
N SER A 228 -19.35 30.94 -23.56
CA SER A 228 -18.20 30.99 -22.65
C SER A 228 -18.50 31.60 -21.29
N ARG A 229 -19.79 31.75 -20.91
CA ARG A 229 -20.28 32.34 -19.67
C ARG A 229 -20.70 31.30 -18.63
N TYR A 230 -21.49 30.34 -19.08
CA TYR A 230 -22.05 29.31 -18.20
C TYR A 230 -21.49 27.96 -18.58
N ILE A 231 -20.92 27.27 -17.62
CA ILE A 231 -20.36 25.92 -17.79
C ILE A 231 -21.08 25.01 -16.80
N LEU A 232 -21.61 23.90 -17.31
CA LEU A 232 -22.23 22.85 -16.50
C LEU A 232 -21.51 21.55 -16.81
N ASN A 233 -21.08 20.83 -15.76
CA ASN A 233 -20.48 19.52 -15.89
C ASN A 233 -21.26 18.50 -15.08
N PHE A 234 -21.41 17.31 -15.62
CA PHE A 234 -21.99 16.14 -14.97
C PHE A 234 -21.07 14.94 -15.14
N ASN A 235 -20.83 14.21 -14.06
CA ASN A 235 -20.04 12.99 -14.08
C ASN A 235 -20.80 11.91 -13.29
N ILE A 236 -20.78 10.69 -13.82
CA ILE A 236 -21.32 9.51 -13.15
C ILE A 236 -20.39 8.34 -13.39
N ARG A 237 -20.16 7.54 -12.34
CA ARG A 237 -19.38 6.31 -12.40
C ARG A 237 -20.01 5.26 -11.50
N THR A 238 -19.97 4.03 -11.94
CA THR A 238 -20.33 2.88 -11.12
C THR A 238 -19.24 1.82 -11.22
N ASP A 239 -18.82 1.30 -10.07
CA ASP A 239 -17.76 0.31 -9.96
C ASP A 239 -18.31 -0.96 -9.32
N GLY A 240 -18.02 -2.10 -9.95
CA GLY A 240 -18.29 -3.41 -9.40
C GLY A 240 -16.97 -4.11 -9.06
N SER A 241 -16.86 -4.64 -7.84
CA SER A 241 -15.65 -5.35 -7.40
C SER A 241 -16.01 -6.67 -6.73
N ASN A 242 -15.08 -7.64 -6.81
CA ASN A 242 -15.18 -8.88 -6.04
C ASN A 242 -14.99 -8.67 -4.52
N LYS A 243 -14.57 -7.46 -4.10
CA LYS A 243 -14.48 -7.08 -2.69
C LYS A 243 -15.80 -6.60 -2.08
N PHE A 244 -16.86 -6.47 -2.88
CA PHE A 244 -18.18 -6.06 -2.39
C PHE A 244 -19.11 -7.23 -2.17
N GLY A 245 -20.18 -6.97 -1.42
CA GLY A 245 -21.26 -7.93 -1.21
C GLY A 245 -21.85 -8.46 -2.54
N GLN A 246 -22.37 -9.66 -2.51
CA GLN A 246 -22.86 -10.33 -3.73
C GLN A 246 -24.17 -9.75 -4.27
N SER A 247 -24.89 -8.96 -3.48
CA SER A 247 -26.14 -8.31 -3.90
C SER A 247 -25.86 -7.25 -4.99
N LYS A 248 -26.62 -7.30 -6.09
CA LYS A 248 -26.51 -6.36 -7.21
C LYS A 248 -26.62 -4.89 -6.76
N SER A 249 -27.49 -4.62 -5.79
CA SER A 249 -27.75 -3.28 -5.27
C SER A 249 -26.60 -2.66 -4.46
N VAL A 250 -25.66 -3.47 -3.97
CA VAL A 250 -24.48 -2.99 -3.22
C VAL A 250 -23.20 -3.07 -4.04
N ARG A 251 -23.16 -3.96 -5.05
CA ARG A 251 -21.98 -4.16 -5.89
C ARG A 251 -21.74 -3.01 -6.86
N PHE A 252 -22.82 -2.46 -7.46
CA PHE A 252 -22.75 -1.39 -8.46
C PHE A 252 -23.43 -0.13 -7.92
N LEU A 253 -22.77 0.54 -6.98
CA LEU A 253 -23.30 1.77 -6.42
C LEU A 253 -22.78 2.96 -7.22
N PRO A 254 -23.69 3.74 -7.88
CA PRO A 254 -23.24 4.89 -8.64
C PRO A 254 -22.78 6.02 -7.73
N ILE A 255 -21.65 6.60 -8.06
CA ILE A 255 -21.15 7.87 -7.56
C ILE A 255 -21.31 8.90 -8.68
N TRP A 256 -21.68 10.12 -8.32
CA TRP A 256 -21.91 11.15 -9.33
C TRP A 256 -21.61 12.53 -8.77
N SER A 257 -21.33 13.46 -9.68
CA SER A 257 -21.13 14.86 -9.34
C SER A 257 -21.70 15.78 -10.41
N VAL A 258 -22.14 16.94 -9.98
CA VAL A 258 -22.52 18.05 -10.83
C VAL A 258 -21.70 19.27 -10.40
N SER A 259 -21.22 20.05 -11.38
CA SER A 259 -20.56 21.31 -11.09
C SER A 259 -20.97 22.36 -12.11
N THR A 260 -21.02 23.59 -11.66
CA THR A 260 -21.28 24.75 -12.50
C THR A 260 -20.20 25.82 -12.30
N ARG A 261 -19.89 26.54 -13.36
CA ARG A 261 -19.05 27.72 -13.34
C ARG A 261 -19.75 28.85 -14.11
N TRP A 262 -19.90 29.99 -13.47
CA TRP A 262 -20.36 31.20 -14.08
C TRP A 262 -19.19 32.16 -14.24
N ASN A 263 -18.76 32.41 -15.46
CA ASN A 263 -17.74 33.39 -15.81
C ASN A 263 -18.38 34.78 -15.84
N VAL A 264 -18.46 35.41 -14.69
CA VAL A 264 -19.10 36.71 -14.50
C VAL A 264 -18.44 37.79 -15.38
N ILE A 265 -17.12 37.68 -15.53
CA ILE A 265 -16.34 38.63 -16.35
C ILE A 265 -16.82 38.71 -17.82
N ASN A 266 -17.39 37.62 -18.34
CA ASN A 266 -17.88 37.56 -19.72
C ASN A 266 -19.29 38.14 -19.90
N GLU A 267 -19.90 38.65 -18.81
CA GLU A 267 -21.22 39.23 -18.85
C GLU A 267 -21.19 40.65 -19.45
N LYS A 268 -22.31 41.03 -20.08
CA LYS A 268 -22.41 42.35 -20.76
C LYS A 268 -22.21 43.52 -19.80
N PHE A 269 -22.63 43.39 -18.53
CA PHE A 269 -22.49 44.41 -17.50
C PHE A 269 -21.06 44.59 -16.97
N MET A 270 -20.17 43.65 -17.27
CA MET A 270 -18.76 43.67 -16.85
C MET A 270 -17.86 44.34 -17.90
N LYS A 271 -18.36 44.64 -19.10
CA LYS A 271 -17.54 45.15 -20.24
C LYS A 271 -16.77 46.43 -19.95
N ASN A 272 -17.24 47.26 -19.02
CA ASN A 272 -16.63 48.56 -18.68
C ASN A 272 -15.80 48.49 -17.38
N VAL A 273 -15.45 47.29 -16.92
CA VAL A 273 -14.68 47.07 -15.67
C VAL A 273 -13.25 46.68 -16.05
N ASP A 274 -12.41 47.70 -16.34
CA ASP A 274 -11.05 47.46 -16.89
C ASP A 274 -10.06 46.91 -15.86
N PHE A 275 -10.29 47.13 -14.57
CA PHE A 275 -9.38 46.68 -13.52
C PHE A 275 -9.55 45.19 -13.16
N LEU A 276 -10.65 44.55 -13.58
CA LEU A 276 -10.97 43.16 -13.30
C LEU A 276 -10.77 42.31 -14.56
N ASN A 277 -9.85 41.34 -14.48
CA ASN A 277 -9.48 40.50 -15.62
C ASN A 277 -10.15 39.13 -15.59
N ASP A 278 -10.46 38.61 -14.40
CA ASP A 278 -11.24 37.39 -14.22
C ASP A 278 -12.15 37.55 -12.99
N LEU A 279 -13.35 37.07 -13.11
CA LEU A 279 -14.30 36.88 -12.03
C LEU A 279 -15.18 35.70 -12.39
N ALA A 280 -15.09 34.63 -11.60
CA ALA A 280 -15.94 33.47 -11.78
C ALA A 280 -16.46 32.92 -10.45
N ILE A 281 -17.68 32.42 -10.47
CA ILE A 281 -18.31 31.72 -9.36
C ILE A 281 -18.42 30.25 -9.75
N ARG A 282 -17.97 29.37 -8.87
CA ARG A 282 -18.05 27.91 -9.04
C ARG A 282 -18.90 27.31 -7.91
N ALA A 283 -19.70 26.33 -8.25
CA ALA A 283 -20.39 25.50 -7.27
C ALA A 283 -20.34 24.03 -7.71
N SER A 284 -20.17 23.14 -6.77
CA SER A 284 -20.22 21.70 -7.05
C SER A 284 -20.86 20.93 -5.92
N TYR A 285 -21.53 19.87 -6.30
CA TYR A 285 -22.06 18.85 -5.41
C TYR A 285 -21.76 17.47 -5.96
N GLY A 286 -21.36 16.55 -5.09
CA GLY A 286 -21.11 15.18 -5.51
C GLY A 286 -21.15 14.19 -4.35
N ILE A 287 -21.32 12.93 -4.72
CA ILE A 287 -21.25 11.77 -3.83
C ILE A 287 -20.00 11.00 -4.18
N GLN A 288 -19.15 10.80 -3.19
CA GLN A 288 -17.96 9.94 -3.29
C GLN A 288 -18.18 8.65 -2.52
N GLY A 289 -17.61 7.56 -3.01
CA GLY A 289 -17.59 6.27 -2.32
C GLY A 289 -16.19 5.93 -1.88
N ASN A 290 -16.06 5.37 -0.68
CA ASN A 290 -14.79 4.83 -0.16
C ASN A 290 -15.00 3.41 0.34
N VAL A 291 -13.98 2.56 0.17
CA VAL A 291 -13.95 1.18 0.66
C VAL A 291 -12.79 1.03 1.61
N HIS A 292 -13.08 0.55 2.80
CA HIS A 292 -12.01 0.20 3.73
C HIS A 292 -11.26 -1.04 3.19
N PRO A 293 -9.93 -0.99 3.04
CA PRO A 293 -9.15 -2.04 2.38
C PRO A 293 -9.26 -3.41 3.08
N ASP A 294 -9.45 -3.41 4.41
CA ASP A 294 -9.50 -4.64 5.23
C ASP A 294 -10.91 -5.24 5.35
N GLN A 295 -11.89 -4.65 4.64
CA GLN A 295 -13.23 -5.19 4.63
C GLN A 295 -13.40 -6.21 3.50
N THR A 296 -14.05 -7.32 3.83
CA THR A 296 -14.43 -8.36 2.86
C THR A 296 -15.85 -8.83 3.13
N PRO A 297 -16.64 -9.13 2.08
CA PRO A 297 -17.95 -9.71 2.22
C PRO A 297 -17.92 -11.21 2.55
N ASN A 298 -16.74 -11.84 2.42
CA ASN A 298 -16.55 -13.27 2.56
C ASN A 298 -16.48 -13.69 4.04
N LEU A 299 -16.82 -14.94 4.28
CA LEU A 299 -16.51 -15.62 5.55
C LEU A 299 -14.99 -15.74 5.68
N ILE A 300 -14.46 -15.39 6.84
CA ILE A 300 -13.06 -15.60 7.18
C ILE A 300 -13.00 -16.64 8.30
N ALA A 301 -12.24 -17.70 8.06
CA ALA A 301 -11.90 -18.70 9.05
C ALA A 301 -10.38 -18.82 9.16
N SER A 302 -9.88 -19.03 10.35
CA SER A 302 -8.49 -19.38 10.59
C SER A 302 -8.38 -20.89 10.79
N LEU A 303 -7.36 -21.48 10.18
CA LEU A 303 -7.02 -22.89 10.47
C LEU A 303 -6.48 -22.96 11.90
N GLY A 304 -7.12 -23.77 12.73
CA GLY A 304 -6.71 -24.01 14.09
C GLY A 304 -5.72 -25.18 14.22
N THR A 305 -5.56 -25.67 15.44
CA THR A 305 -4.70 -26.80 15.75
C THR A 305 -5.33 -28.11 15.30
N LEU A 306 -4.49 -29.11 15.10
CA LEU A 306 -4.93 -30.50 14.92
C LEU A 306 -5.51 -30.99 16.25
N GLU A 307 -6.78 -31.34 16.27
CA GLU A 307 -7.40 -32.01 17.42
C GLU A 307 -6.97 -33.46 17.49
N SER A 308 -6.65 -33.95 18.70
CA SER A 308 -6.19 -35.31 18.91
C SER A 308 -7.26 -36.38 18.62
N MET A 309 -8.51 -36.04 18.79
CA MET A 309 -9.68 -36.78 18.31
C MET A 309 -10.69 -35.79 17.72
N PRO A 310 -11.00 -35.84 16.42
CA PRO A 310 -10.87 -36.94 15.43
C PRO A 310 -9.59 -36.94 14.58
N GLN A 311 -8.50 -36.28 14.97
CA GLN A 311 -7.28 -36.05 14.17
C GLN A 311 -7.52 -35.17 12.93
N GLU A 312 -8.34 -34.15 13.10
CA GLU A 312 -8.67 -33.20 12.06
C GLU A 312 -8.28 -31.76 12.46
N TYR A 313 -7.99 -30.95 11.48
CA TYR A 313 -7.77 -29.53 11.73
C TYR A 313 -9.11 -28.83 11.94
N ILE A 314 -9.26 -28.14 13.07
CA ILE A 314 -10.43 -27.32 13.34
C ILE A 314 -10.21 -25.93 12.77
N SER A 315 -11.22 -25.43 12.06
CA SER A 315 -11.24 -24.04 11.59
C SER A 315 -12.12 -23.20 12.51
N THR A 316 -11.55 -22.12 13.03
CA THR A 316 -12.30 -21.16 13.85
C THR A 316 -12.80 -20.03 12.96
N LEU A 317 -14.09 -19.74 13.05
CA LEU A 317 -14.69 -18.60 12.36
C LEU A 317 -14.21 -17.29 12.99
N TYR A 318 -13.48 -16.52 12.20
CA TYR A 318 -12.99 -15.21 12.62
C TYR A 318 -13.99 -14.09 12.27
N LYS A 319 -14.61 -14.18 11.09
CA LYS A 319 -15.56 -13.17 10.61
C LYS A 319 -16.68 -13.81 9.80
N LEU A 320 -17.91 -13.47 10.14
CA LEU A 320 -19.09 -13.90 9.39
C LEU A 320 -19.20 -13.15 8.06
N PRO A 321 -19.80 -13.77 7.03
CA PRO A 321 -19.98 -13.12 5.73
C PRO A 321 -20.93 -11.92 5.86
N ASN A 322 -20.61 -10.82 5.17
CA ASN A 322 -21.45 -9.64 5.07
C ASN A 322 -21.84 -9.35 3.62
N ASN A 323 -22.92 -9.99 3.16
CA ASN A 323 -23.41 -9.80 1.79
C ASN A 323 -23.97 -8.39 1.52
N LYS A 324 -24.15 -7.57 2.57
CA LYS A 324 -24.62 -6.18 2.50
C LYS A 324 -23.49 -5.16 2.58
N LEU A 325 -22.24 -5.63 2.58
CA LEU A 325 -21.08 -4.72 2.59
C LEU A 325 -21.13 -3.79 1.37
N LYS A 326 -21.19 -2.51 1.63
CA LYS A 326 -21.27 -1.44 0.61
C LYS A 326 -20.24 -0.34 0.90
N TRP A 327 -20.07 0.54 -0.05
CA TRP A 327 -19.26 1.73 0.09
C TRP A 327 -19.76 2.65 1.20
N GLU A 328 -18.82 3.27 1.90
CA GLU A 328 -19.11 4.48 2.67
C GLU A 328 -19.36 5.63 1.70
N LYS A 329 -20.44 6.36 1.89
CA LYS A 329 -20.76 7.51 1.06
C LYS A 329 -20.35 8.79 1.75
N THR A 330 -19.71 9.67 1.00
CA THR A 330 -19.42 11.04 1.43
C THR A 330 -20.07 12.02 0.48
N ASN A 331 -20.97 12.83 1.00
CA ASN A 331 -21.53 13.97 0.29
C ASN A 331 -20.56 15.15 0.40
N SER A 332 -20.23 15.77 -0.74
CA SER A 332 -19.29 16.89 -0.81
C SER A 332 -19.97 18.07 -1.49
N TYR A 333 -19.92 19.22 -0.85
CA TYR A 333 -20.40 20.51 -1.35
C TYR A 333 -19.22 21.46 -1.43
N ASN A 334 -19.10 22.21 -2.51
CA ASN A 334 -18.08 23.22 -2.67
C ASN A 334 -18.69 24.45 -3.35
N ILE A 335 -18.33 25.65 -2.87
CA ILE A 335 -18.59 26.94 -3.51
C ILE A 335 -17.29 27.71 -3.53
N ALA A 336 -16.96 28.32 -4.67
CA ALA A 336 -15.72 29.05 -4.82
C ALA A 336 -15.94 30.32 -5.66
N ILE A 337 -15.06 31.30 -5.43
CA ILE A 337 -14.94 32.52 -6.22
C ILE A 337 -13.50 32.63 -6.67
N ASP A 338 -13.30 32.82 -7.99
CA ASP A 338 -12.01 33.12 -8.61
C ASP A 338 -11.99 34.58 -9.02
N TRP A 339 -10.86 35.26 -8.87
CA TRP A 339 -10.69 36.64 -9.29
C TRP A 339 -9.28 36.92 -9.79
N ALA A 340 -9.16 37.91 -10.70
CA ALA A 340 -7.89 38.48 -11.13
C ALA A 340 -8.04 39.98 -11.44
N PHE A 341 -7.12 40.76 -10.93
CA PHE A 341 -7.10 42.22 -11.06
C PHE A 341 -5.85 42.72 -11.74
N TRP A 342 -5.93 43.91 -12.36
CA TRP A 342 -4.82 44.71 -12.90
C TRP A 342 -3.88 43.90 -13.82
N ASN A 343 -4.42 43.44 -14.95
CA ASN A 343 -3.70 42.61 -15.91
C ASN A 343 -3.08 41.35 -15.26
N ASN A 344 -3.87 40.66 -14.38
CA ASN A 344 -3.50 39.44 -13.66
C ASN A 344 -2.32 39.64 -12.69
N ARG A 345 -2.04 40.88 -12.22
CA ARG A 345 -0.98 41.12 -11.24
C ARG A 345 -1.38 40.62 -9.85
N ILE A 346 -2.66 40.67 -9.49
CA ILE A 346 -3.21 40.13 -8.26
C ILE A 346 -4.32 39.16 -8.67
N TYR A 347 -4.19 37.92 -8.27
CA TYR A 347 -5.19 36.89 -8.52
C TYR A 347 -5.31 35.96 -7.31
N GLY A 348 -6.45 35.32 -7.18
CA GLY A 348 -6.70 34.39 -6.09
C GLY A 348 -7.99 33.63 -6.26
N SER A 349 -8.20 32.69 -5.36
CA SER A 349 -9.45 31.95 -5.21
C SER A 349 -9.80 31.80 -3.73
N LEU A 350 -11.08 31.79 -3.43
CA LEU A 350 -11.62 31.42 -2.13
C LEU A 350 -12.55 30.22 -2.33
N ASP A 351 -12.23 29.13 -1.70
CA ASP A 351 -12.99 27.89 -1.74
C ASP A 351 -13.55 27.57 -0.34
N VAL A 352 -14.86 27.33 -0.26
CA VAL A 352 -15.55 26.85 0.95
C VAL A 352 -16.15 25.51 0.64
N TYR A 353 -15.80 24.51 1.42
CA TYR A 353 -16.32 23.16 1.23
C TYR A 353 -16.88 22.56 2.51
N TYR A 354 -17.87 21.70 2.34
CA TYR A 354 -18.46 20.90 3.40
C TYR A 354 -18.55 19.44 2.97
N LYS A 355 -18.07 18.51 3.80
CA LYS A 355 -18.13 17.08 3.56
C LYS A 355 -18.87 16.39 4.70
N LYS A 356 -19.79 15.48 4.35
CA LYS A 356 -20.55 14.67 5.29
C LYS A 356 -20.47 13.19 4.90
N GLY A 357 -19.85 12.37 5.76
CA GLY A 357 -19.92 10.92 5.67
C GLY A 357 -21.30 10.39 6.11
N VAL A 358 -21.77 9.32 5.44
CA VAL A 358 -23.08 8.69 5.69
C VAL A 358 -22.94 7.17 5.65
#